data_c5d76ddc3ac5db683bbb79649d03050e
#
_entry.id   c5d76ddc3ac5db683bbb79649d03050e
#
_cell.length_a   1.000
_cell.length_b   1.000
_cell.length_c   1.000
_cell.angle_alpha   90.00
_cell.angle_beta   90.00
_cell.angle_gamma   90.00
#
_symmetry.space_group_name_H-M   'P 1'
#
loop_
_entity.id
_entity.type
_entity.pdbx_description
1 polymer ?
#
loop_
_entity_poly.entity_id
_entity_poly.type
_entity_poly.pdbx_seq_one_letter_code
_entity_poly.pdbx_strand_id
1 'polypeptide(L)'
;MIKVKKNYSAPALEKGLDIIELLSKSSIGFSQAEIAKELNRSVNEIYRMLNILALRNYIELDEDTERYKLTFKLLQLSSQHQPVKNLMQKSLPMMREVAQLCNHSVHLSIYYAGKLLVIGQVDSPSSFNYSVKTGSTFDLLETSSGRVLLAFQTEEERQRRLIRRKLFIKLQKKKNNLSLNILEKKFSSKIVHEIIKNKCEVVKSLQIDGVTNISVPIFDHTSQAIAAVTIPFLQRINRNFQNDLSLIKTTNLLKAQA
;
A
#
# COMPACT_ATOMS: atom_id res chain seq x y z
N MET A 1 -10.52 18.16 16.38
CA MET A 1 -9.38 18.99 15.95
C MET A 1 -8.08 18.26 16.28
N ILE A 2 -7.39 17.69 15.28
CA ILE A 2 -6.05 17.15 15.48
C ILE A 2 -5.12 18.37 15.48
N LYS A 3 -4.73 18.84 16.66
CA LYS A 3 -3.66 19.85 16.79
C LYS A 3 -2.39 19.23 16.21
N VAL A 4 -1.89 19.76 15.09
CA VAL A 4 -0.51 19.54 14.68
C VAL A 4 0.36 20.07 15.81
N LYS A 5 0.81 19.18 16.67
CA LYS A 5 1.70 19.51 17.77
C LYS A 5 3.02 20.06 17.21
N LYS A 6 3.58 21.08 17.89
CA LYS A 6 4.95 21.58 17.72
C LYS A 6 5.89 20.47 17.22
N ASN A 7 6.75 20.82 16.26
CA ASN A 7 7.86 19.97 15.81
C ASN A 7 8.72 19.52 17.01
N TYR A 8 8.35 18.41 17.61
CA TYR A 8 9.28 17.68 18.48
C TYR A 8 10.23 16.96 17.55
N SER A 9 11.46 17.46 17.45
CA SER A 9 12.54 16.76 16.76
C SER A 9 13.23 15.82 17.75
N ALA A 10 13.46 14.59 17.30
CA ALA A 10 14.32 13.60 17.95
C ALA A 10 15.42 13.19 16.94
N PRO A 11 16.44 14.04 16.75
CA PRO A 11 17.37 13.90 15.63
C PRO A 11 18.08 12.55 15.56
N ALA A 12 18.37 11.92 16.70
CA ALA A 12 18.98 10.59 16.75
C ALA A 12 18.02 9.50 16.21
N LEU A 13 16.75 9.57 16.61
CA LEU A 13 15.75 8.62 16.12
C LEU A 13 15.48 8.80 14.63
N GLU A 14 15.35 10.05 14.18
CA GLU A 14 15.15 10.36 12.76
C GLU A 14 16.29 9.78 11.90
N LYS A 15 17.55 10.01 12.31
CA LYS A 15 18.73 9.45 11.65
C LYS A 15 18.72 7.91 11.61
N GLY A 16 18.35 7.26 12.70
CA GLY A 16 18.24 5.80 12.74
C GLY A 16 17.17 5.26 11.78
N LEU A 17 16.02 5.92 11.70
CA LEU A 17 14.95 5.56 10.75
C LEU A 17 15.37 5.80 9.30
N ASP A 18 16.01 6.94 9.00
CA ASP A 18 16.55 7.26 7.67
C ASP A 18 17.52 6.17 7.19
N ILE A 19 18.39 5.65 8.07
CA ILE A 19 19.35 4.56 7.76
C ILE A 19 18.57 3.28 7.41
N ILE A 20 17.61 2.87 8.23
CA ILE A 20 16.80 1.66 7.97
C ILE A 20 16.07 1.78 6.63
N GLU A 21 15.46 2.94 6.35
CA GLU A 21 14.74 3.20 5.10
C GLU A 21 15.69 3.21 3.90
N LEU A 22 16.90 3.73 4.03
CA LEU A 22 17.91 3.68 2.98
C LEU A 22 18.35 2.25 2.69
N LEU A 23 18.74 1.49 3.72
CA LEU A 23 19.21 0.11 3.59
C LEU A 23 18.14 -0.82 3.00
N SER A 24 16.86 -0.52 3.18
CA SER A 24 15.76 -1.30 2.60
C SER A 24 15.71 -1.26 1.06
N LYS A 25 16.42 -0.32 0.43
CA LYS A 25 16.43 -0.14 -1.04
C LYS A 25 17.52 -0.94 -1.75
N SER A 26 18.43 -1.55 -1.00
CA SER A 26 19.58 -2.27 -1.56
C SER A 26 19.68 -3.68 -0.99
N SER A 27 19.88 -4.66 -1.85
CA SER A 27 20.19 -6.05 -1.47
C SER A 27 21.66 -6.26 -1.13
N ILE A 28 22.56 -5.42 -1.68
CA ILE A 28 24.01 -5.52 -1.43
C ILE A 28 24.48 -4.67 -0.25
N GLY A 29 23.59 -3.81 0.28
CA GLY A 29 23.90 -2.89 1.38
C GLY A 29 24.71 -1.67 0.94
N PHE A 30 25.16 -0.88 1.93
CA PHE A 30 25.93 0.35 1.76
C PHE A 30 27.07 0.40 2.78
N SER A 31 28.23 0.93 2.35
CA SER A 31 29.29 1.30 3.30
C SER A 31 28.89 2.51 4.14
N GLN A 32 29.59 2.72 5.27
CA GLN A 32 29.33 3.88 6.12
C GLN A 32 29.44 5.22 5.37
N ALA A 33 30.42 5.34 4.48
CA ALA A 33 30.64 6.54 3.67
C ALA A 33 29.49 6.77 2.67
N GLU A 34 29.02 5.69 2.02
CA GLU A 34 27.87 5.75 1.11
C GLU A 34 26.58 6.15 1.85
N ILE A 35 26.30 5.59 3.04
CA ILE A 35 25.17 5.97 3.86
C ILE A 35 25.23 7.46 4.23
N ALA A 36 26.40 7.94 4.64
CA ALA A 36 26.61 9.34 4.98
C ALA A 36 26.30 10.26 3.79
N LYS A 37 26.80 9.91 2.62
CA LYS A 37 26.58 10.65 1.36
C LYS A 37 25.12 10.67 0.95
N GLU A 38 24.46 9.49 0.91
CA GLU A 38 23.05 9.37 0.50
C GLU A 38 22.09 10.13 1.43
N LEU A 39 22.40 10.16 2.73
CA LEU A 39 21.60 10.87 3.71
C LEU A 39 22.01 12.34 3.90
N ASN A 40 23.04 12.81 3.17
CA ASN A 40 23.61 14.15 3.30
C ASN A 40 23.97 14.49 4.75
N ARG A 41 24.75 13.60 5.39
CA ARG A 41 25.19 13.72 6.78
C ARG A 41 26.68 13.42 6.91
N SER A 42 27.29 13.81 8.04
CA SER A 42 28.68 13.43 8.32
C SER A 42 28.80 11.97 8.75
N VAL A 43 29.96 11.36 8.47
CA VAL A 43 30.29 9.98 8.87
C VAL A 43 30.17 9.79 10.39
N ASN A 44 30.64 10.78 11.18
CA ASN A 44 30.58 10.75 12.64
C ASN A 44 29.15 10.78 13.21
N GLU A 45 28.23 11.49 12.52
CA GLU A 45 26.83 11.52 12.94
C GLU A 45 26.15 10.18 12.77
N ILE A 46 26.54 9.43 11.72
CA ILE A 46 25.94 8.15 11.38
C ILE A 46 26.51 7.02 12.22
N TYR A 47 27.79 7.06 12.55
CA TYR A 47 28.51 6.01 13.27
C TYR A 47 27.78 5.51 14.53
N ARG A 48 27.36 6.46 15.39
CA ARG A 48 26.63 6.10 16.62
C ARG A 48 25.30 5.40 16.33
N MET A 49 24.61 5.81 15.28
CA MET A 49 23.33 5.21 14.91
C MET A 49 23.53 3.80 14.36
N LEU A 50 24.55 3.59 13.51
CA LEU A 50 24.90 2.27 12.99
C LEU A 50 25.24 1.30 14.13
N ASN A 51 26.05 1.72 15.10
CA ASN A 51 26.39 0.89 16.24
C ASN A 51 25.15 0.47 17.06
N ILE A 52 24.24 1.40 17.34
CA ILE A 52 23.01 1.08 18.09
C ILE A 52 22.09 0.16 17.27
N LEU A 53 21.95 0.41 15.99
CA LEU A 53 21.12 -0.44 15.11
C LEU A 53 21.70 -1.86 14.98
N ALA A 54 23.03 -1.98 14.88
CA ALA A 54 23.72 -3.28 14.84
C ALA A 54 23.60 -4.01 16.19
N LEU A 55 23.85 -3.33 17.30
CA LEU A 55 23.70 -3.89 18.66
C LEU A 55 22.27 -4.42 18.91
N ARG A 56 21.27 -3.78 18.32
CA ARG A 56 19.86 -4.18 18.41
C ARG A 56 19.44 -5.16 17.32
N ASN A 57 20.36 -5.63 16.49
CA ASN A 57 20.14 -6.56 15.38
C ASN A 57 19.15 -6.07 14.30
N TYR A 58 19.03 -4.75 14.08
CA TYR A 58 18.28 -4.23 12.95
C TYR A 58 19.09 -4.27 11.66
N ILE A 59 20.41 -4.08 11.79
CA ILE A 59 21.37 -4.14 10.70
C ILE A 59 22.54 -5.04 11.11
N GLU A 60 23.30 -5.49 10.14
CA GLU A 60 24.56 -6.20 10.31
C GLU A 60 25.62 -5.58 9.41
N LEU A 61 26.87 -5.65 9.85
CA LEU A 61 28.05 -5.31 9.04
C LEU A 61 28.57 -6.61 8.42
N ASP A 62 28.66 -6.66 7.14
CA ASP A 62 29.33 -7.70 6.38
C ASP A 62 30.85 -7.38 6.40
N GLU A 63 31.62 -8.20 7.11
CA GLU A 63 33.06 -7.94 7.37
C GLU A 63 33.89 -8.03 6.08
N ASP A 64 33.48 -8.87 5.12
CA ASP A 64 34.22 -9.04 3.85
C ASP A 64 34.04 -7.84 2.92
N THR A 65 32.85 -7.24 2.91
CA THR A 65 32.51 -6.14 2.01
C THR A 65 32.49 -4.78 2.69
N GLU A 66 32.63 -4.73 4.02
CA GLU A 66 32.48 -3.52 4.85
C GLU A 66 31.15 -2.79 4.63
N ARG A 67 30.08 -3.56 4.31
CA ARG A 67 28.75 -3.00 4.00
C ARG A 67 27.75 -3.37 5.08
N TYR A 68 26.93 -2.37 5.44
CA TYR A 68 25.78 -2.56 6.32
C TYR A 68 24.57 -3.04 5.53
N LYS A 69 23.88 -4.06 6.04
CA LYS A 69 22.65 -4.65 5.46
C LYS A 69 21.56 -4.71 6.53
N LEU A 70 20.30 -4.72 6.09
CA LEU A 70 19.20 -5.04 7.01
C LEU A 70 19.23 -6.52 7.37
N THR A 71 18.99 -6.80 8.66
CA THR A 71 18.71 -8.16 9.13
C THR A 71 17.23 -8.52 8.96
N PHE A 72 16.85 -9.73 9.35
CA PHE A 72 15.44 -10.16 9.42
C PHE A 72 14.67 -9.62 10.63
N LYS A 73 15.24 -8.69 11.42
CA LYS A 73 14.60 -8.13 12.63
C LYS A 73 13.26 -7.46 12.34
N LEU A 74 13.19 -6.67 11.26
CA LEU A 74 11.94 -6.01 10.86
C LEU A 74 10.88 -7.03 10.45
N LEU A 75 11.26 -8.10 9.74
CA LEU A 75 10.36 -9.20 9.39
C LEU A 75 9.84 -9.90 10.64
N GLN A 76 10.73 -10.20 11.61
CA GLN A 76 10.35 -10.78 12.89
C GLN A 76 9.30 -9.92 13.61
N LEU A 77 9.53 -8.62 13.70
CA LEU A 77 8.58 -7.70 14.36
C LEU A 77 7.25 -7.61 13.61
N SER A 78 7.29 -7.49 12.28
CA SER A 78 6.07 -7.41 11.47
C SER A 78 5.24 -8.70 11.53
N SER A 79 5.88 -9.87 11.60
CA SER A 79 5.18 -11.16 11.70
C SER A 79 4.48 -11.38 13.04
N GLN A 80 4.86 -10.63 14.08
CA GLN A 80 4.17 -10.62 15.37
C GLN A 80 2.91 -9.74 15.35
N HIS A 81 2.71 -8.93 14.32
CA HIS A 81 1.54 -8.06 14.21
C HIS A 81 0.30 -8.85 13.75
N GLN A 82 -0.41 -9.42 14.70
CA GLN A 82 -1.53 -10.36 14.51
C GLN A 82 -2.60 -9.90 13.51
N PRO A 83 -3.09 -8.63 13.50
CA PRO A 83 -4.16 -8.22 12.58
C PRO A 83 -3.82 -8.45 11.11
N VAL A 84 -2.59 -8.11 10.68
CA VAL A 84 -2.15 -8.29 9.29
C VAL A 84 -1.97 -9.78 8.98
N LYS A 85 -1.37 -10.54 9.91
CA LYS A 85 -1.18 -11.98 9.74
C LYS A 85 -2.50 -12.72 9.56
N ASN A 86 -3.48 -12.46 10.43
CA ASN A 86 -4.81 -13.10 10.36
C ASN A 86 -5.54 -12.74 9.07
N LEU A 87 -5.48 -11.47 8.66
CA LEU A 87 -6.09 -11.01 7.42
C LEU A 87 -5.48 -11.72 6.21
N MET A 88 -4.16 -11.81 6.14
CA MET A 88 -3.43 -12.50 5.07
C MET A 88 -3.77 -13.99 5.01
N GLN A 89 -3.75 -14.68 6.16
CA GLN A 89 -4.07 -16.10 6.23
C GLN A 89 -5.46 -16.44 5.71
N LYS A 90 -6.44 -15.59 6.04
CA LYS A 90 -7.83 -15.77 5.59
C LYS A 90 -8.03 -15.39 4.11
N SER A 91 -7.35 -14.35 3.65
CA SER A 91 -7.56 -13.83 2.28
C SER A 91 -6.78 -14.59 1.22
N LEU A 92 -5.62 -15.14 1.55
CA LEU A 92 -4.71 -15.75 0.56
C LEU A 92 -5.31 -16.93 -0.23
N PRO A 93 -6.06 -17.88 0.38
CA PRO A 93 -6.71 -18.96 -0.37
C PRO A 93 -7.69 -18.43 -1.41
N MET A 94 -8.56 -17.51 -1.04
CA MET A 94 -9.53 -16.87 -1.94
C MET A 94 -8.83 -16.08 -3.06
N MET A 95 -7.77 -15.34 -2.73
CA MET A 95 -7.00 -14.59 -3.74
C MET A 95 -6.35 -15.53 -4.78
N ARG A 96 -5.88 -16.71 -4.37
CA ARG A 96 -5.33 -17.72 -5.28
C ARG A 96 -6.40 -18.28 -6.21
N GLU A 97 -7.56 -18.63 -5.68
CA GLU A 97 -8.69 -19.12 -6.47
C GLU A 97 -9.12 -18.08 -7.51
N VAL A 98 -9.28 -16.83 -7.08
CA VAL A 98 -9.64 -15.72 -7.97
C VAL A 98 -8.57 -15.50 -9.05
N ALA A 99 -7.29 -15.49 -8.69
CA ALA A 99 -6.21 -15.31 -9.66
C ALA A 99 -6.21 -16.41 -10.75
N GLN A 100 -6.47 -17.65 -10.37
CA GLN A 100 -6.61 -18.78 -11.30
C GLN A 100 -7.82 -18.64 -12.21
N LEU A 101 -8.98 -18.28 -11.66
CA LEU A 101 -10.22 -18.16 -12.42
C LEU A 101 -10.21 -17.00 -13.43
N CYS A 102 -9.63 -15.88 -13.06
CA CYS A 102 -9.61 -14.70 -13.94
C CYS A 102 -8.35 -14.58 -14.81
N ASN A 103 -7.32 -15.40 -14.57
CA ASN A 103 -6.00 -15.30 -15.20
C ASN A 103 -5.36 -13.91 -15.05
N HIS A 104 -5.57 -13.26 -13.90
CA HIS A 104 -4.99 -11.96 -13.54
C HIS A 104 -4.39 -12.03 -12.15
N SER A 105 -3.45 -11.13 -11.88
CA SER A 105 -2.94 -10.96 -10.51
C SER A 105 -4.01 -10.36 -9.60
N VAL A 106 -3.88 -10.64 -8.31
CA VAL A 106 -4.79 -10.14 -7.27
C VAL A 106 -3.96 -9.57 -6.15
N HIS A 107 -4.30 -8.39 -5.65
CA HIS A 107 -3.62 -7.83 -4.50
C HIS A 107 -4.60 -7.43 -3.39
N LEU A 108 -4.10 -7.52 -2.16
CA LEU A 108 -4.80 -7.13 -0.94
C LEU A 108 -4.19 -5.85 -0.40
N SER A 109 -5.02 -4.89 -0.10
CA SER A 109 -4.59 -3.59 0.40
C SER A 109 -5.42 -3.11 1.58
N ILE A 110 -4.78 -2.32 2.44
CA ILE A 110 -5.36 -1.74 3.66
C ILE A 110 -5.15 -0.23 3.68
N TYR A 111 -5.95 0.45 4.52
CA TYR A 111 -5.66 1.83 4.88
C TYR A 111 -4.45 1.93 5.80
N TYR A 112 -3.51 2.81 5.50
CA TYR A 112 -2.33 3.07 6.30
C TYR A 112 -1.96 4.55 6.29
N ALA A 113 -2.07 5.22 7.43
CA ALA A 113 -1.59 6.60 7.66
C ALA A 113 -1.93 7.62 6.55
N GLY A 114 -3.16 7.58 6.03
CA GLY A 114 -3.60 8.48 4.96
C GLY A 114 -3.33 7.99 3.53
N LYS A 115 -2.81 6.77 3.40
CA LYS A 115 -2.51 6.08 2.11
C LYS A 115 -3.18 4.72 2.04
N LEU A 116 -3.13 4.13 0.87
CA LEU A 116 -3.32 2.71 0.64
C LEU A 116 -1.98 2.00 0.77
N LEU A 117 -1.92 0.87 1.46
CA LEU A 117 -0.76 -0.02 1.55
C LEU A 117 -1.13 -1.40 1.01
N VAL A 118 -0.37 -1.91 0.06
CA VAL A 118 -0.50 -3.28 -0.44
C VAL A 118 0.23 -4.21 0.53
N ILE A 119 -0.52 -5.14 1.14
CA ILE A 119 0.01 -6.08 2.15
C ILE A 119 0.19 -7.49 1.62
N GLY A 120 -0.41 -7.81 0.47
CA GLY A 120 -0.30 -9.13 -0.13
C GLY A 120 -0.65 -9.11 -1.61
N GLN A 121 -0.11 -10.10 -2.32
CA GLN A 121 -0.29 -10.26 -3.76
C GLN A 121 -0.27 -11.74 -4.12
N VAL A 122 -1.04 -12.10 -5.13
CA VAL A 122 -0.98 -13.37 -5.85
C VAL A 122 -0.79 -13.07 -7.32
N ASP A 123 0.21 -13.68 -7.94
CA ASP A 123 0.49 -13.51 -9.35
C ASP A 123 -0.53 -14.23 -10.24
N SER A 124 -0.71 -13.71 -11.44
CA SER A 124 -1.46 -14.36 -12.49
C SER A 124 -0.79 -15.67 -12.90
N PRO A 125 -1.55 -16.75 -13.17
CA PRO A 125 -1.00 -17.94 -13.80
C PRO A 125 -0.67 -17.75 -15.30
N SER A 126 -1.04 -16.61 -15.87
CA SER A 126 -0.79 -16.28 -17.29
C SER A 126 0.69 -15.93 -17.52
N SER A 127 1.18 -16.17 -18.74
CA SER A 127 2.54 -15.80 -19.18
C SER A 127 2.78 -14.27 -19.15
N PHE A 128 1.72 -13.47 -19.22
CA PHE A 128 1.79 -12.00 -19.08
C PHE A 128 1.13 -11.61 -17.76
N ASN A 129 1.90 -10.95 -16.91
CA ASN A 129 1.45 -10.54 -15.59
C ASN A 129 1.66 -9.04 -15.37
N TYR A 130 0.59 -8.35 -14.97
CA TYR A 130 0.67 -7.03 -14.37
C TYR A 130 0.35 -7.15 -12.88
N SER A 131 1.30 -6.85 -12.03
CA SER A 131 1.17 -7.01 -10.60
C SER A 131 1.67 -5.80 -9.82
N VAL A 132 1.14 -5.63 -8.61
CA VAL A 132 1.50 -4.53 -7.70
C VAL A 132 2.30 -5.10 -6.54
N LYS A 133 3.53 -4.61 -6.35
CA LYS A 133 4.43 -5.14 -5.31
C LYS A 133 3.86 -4.94 -3.90
N THR A 134 3.96 -5.97 -3.06
CA THR A 134 3.73 -5.87 -1.61
C THR A 134 4.64 -4.80 -0.98
N GLY A 135 4.10 -4.00 -0.07
CA GLY A 135 4.78 -2.85 0.51
C GLY A 135 4.60 -1.54 -0.26
N SER A 136 4.07 -1.59 -1.50
CA SER A 136 3.78 -0.38 -2.26
C SER A 136 2.68 0.45 -1.61
N THR A 137 2.81 1.77 -1.67
CA THR A 137 1.81 2.71 -1.15
C THR A 137 1.28 3.61 -2.24
N PHE A 138 -0.03 3.89 -2.20
CA PHE A 138 -0.72 4.72 -3.17
C PHE A 138 -1.63 5.76 -2.48
N ASP A 139 -2.02 6.77 -3.24
CA ASP A 139 -3.04 7.73 -2.77
C ASP A 139 -4.42 7.04 -2.70
N LEU A 140 -5.17 7.32 -1.62
CA LEU A 140 -6.49 6.72 -1.39
C LEU A 140 -7.51 7.05 -2.49
N LEU A 141 -7.48 8.26 -3.04
CA LEU A 141 -8.47 8.69 -4.03
C LEU A 141 -8.06 8.40 -5.47
N GLU A 142 -6.78 8.12 -5.72
CA GLU A 142 -6.28 7.72 -7.04
C GLU A 142 -6.53 6.24 -7.35
N THR A 143 -6.83 5.43 -6.33
CA THR A 143 -7.05 3.99 -6.50
C THR A 143 -8.49 3.59 -6.20
N SER A 144 -9.00 2.61 -6.93
CA SER A 144 -10.31 2.01 -6.66
C SER A 144 -10.37 1.37 -5.27
N SER A 145 -9.34 0.63 -4.89
CA SER A 145 -9.23 0.04 -3.55
C SER A 145 -9.33 1.08 -2.42
N GLY A 146 -8.68 2.23 -2.59
CA GLY A 146 -8.75 3.31 -1.60
C GLY A 146 -10.14 3.93 -1.50
N ARG A 147 -10.81 4.12 -2.65
CA ARG A 147 -12.20 4.64 -2.66
C ARG A 147 -13.18 3.63 -2.08
N VAL A 148 -13.01 2.34 -2.35
CA VAL A 148 -13.79 1.27 -1.70
C VAL A 148 -13.59 1.28 -0.19
N LEU A 149 -12.33 1.36 0.29
CA LEU A 149 -12.02 1.44 1.72
C LEU A 149 -12.59 2.69 2.41
N LEU A 150 -12.80 3.78 1.67
CA LEU A 150 -13.43 4.99 2.18
C LEU A 150 -14.96 4.89 2.16
N ALA A 151 -15.53 4.31 1.09
CA ALA A 151 -16.98 4.23 0.92
C ALA A 151 -17.66 3.46 2.05
N PHE A 152 -17.05 2.37 2.50
CA PHE A 152 -17.59 1.50 3.57
C PHE A 152 -17.11 1.88 4.98
N GLN A 153 -16.82 3.15 5.20
CA GLN A 153 -16.60 3.72 6.54
C GLN A 153 -17.78 4.58 6.97
N THR A 154 -17.92 4.76 8.28
CA THR A 154 -18.80 5.83 8.79
C THR A 154 -18.36 7.18 8.23
N GLU A 155 -19.28 8.14 8.11
CA GLU A 155 -18.96 9.48 7.62
C GLU A 155 -17.83 10.12 8.43
N GLU A 156 -17.87 9.96 9.76
CA GLU A 156 -16.85 10.50 10.65
C GLU A 156 -15.46 9.91 10.39
N GLU A 157 -15.36 8.58 10.26
CA GLU A 157 -14.09 7.92 9.97
C GLU A 157 -13.59 8.22 8.55
N ARG A 158 -14.48 8.31 7.57
CA ARG A 158 -14.16 8.74 6.20
C ARG A 158 -13.51 10.12 6.20
N GLN A 159 -14.11 11.07 6.90
CA GLN A 159 -13.55 12.42 7.01
C GLN A 159 -12.20 12.43 7.75
N ARG A 160 -12.03 11.64 8.80
CA ARG A 160 -10.73 11.49 9.49
C ARG A 160 -9.64 10.96 8.54
N ARG A 161 -9.95 9.97 7.72
CA ARG A 161 -9.02 9.38 6.74
C ARG A 161 -8.64 10.39 5.66
N LEU A 162 -9.61 11.18 5.16
CA LEU A 162 -9.36 12.23 4.18
C LEU A 162 -8.50 13.37 4.75
N ILE A 163 -8.72 13.78 6.00
CA ILE A 163 -7.87 14.77 6.68
C ILE A 163 -6.43 14.24 6.81
N ARG A 164 -6.24 12.98 7.22
CA ARG A 164 -4.90 12.36 7.31
C ARG A 164 -4.22 12.28 5.95
N ARG A 165 -4.98 11.95 4.89
CA ARG A 165 -4.47 12.00 3.51
C ARG A 165 -3.94 13.38 3.15
N LYS A 166 -4.71 14.46 3.41
CA LYS A 166 -4.27 15.84 3.16
C LYS A 166 -2.99 16.19 3.90
N LEU A 167 -2.91 15.84 5.18
CA LEU A 167 -1.72 16.10 5.99
C LEU A 167 -0.50 15.38 5.43
N PHE A 168 -0.64 14.10 5.06
CA PHE A 168 0.44 13.32 4.48
C PHE A 168 0.98 13.96 3.18
N ILE A 169 0.10 14.35 2.26
CA ILE A 169 0.49 14.96 0.99
C ILE A 169 1.19 16.29 1.18
N LYS A 170 0.69 17.13 2.13
CA LYS A 170 1.34 18.41 2.50
C LYS A 170 2.76 18.20 3.03
N LEU A 171 2.98 17.17 3.86
CA LEU A 171 4.29 16.86 4.43
C LEU A 171 5.30 16.41 3.36
N GLN A 172 4.84 15.71 2.32
CA GLN A 172 5.72 15.24 1.24
C GLN A 172 6.09 16.30 0.20
N LYS A 173 5.55 17.53 0.26
CA LYS A 173 5.78 18.63 -0.70
C LYS A 173 5.61 18.23 -2.19
N LYS A 174 4.95 17.10 -2.50
CA LYS A 174 5.01 16.43 -3.80
C LYS A 174 3.87 16.73 -4.76
N LYS A 175 2.76 17.36 -4.32
CA LYS A 175 1.61 17.62 -5.22
C LYS A 175 1.07 19.04 -5.05
N ASN A 176 0.72 19.67 -6.18
CA ASN A 176 0.00 20.94 -6.19
C ASN A 176 -1.38 20.76 -5.53
N ASN A 177 -1.77 21.69 -4.67
CA ASN A 177 -3.07 21.70 -3.99
C ASN A 177 -4.27 21.60 -4.94
N LEU A 178 -4.10 21.95 -6.21
CA LEU A 178 -5.14 21.90 -7.24
C LEU A 178 -5.57 20.47 -7.58
N SER A 179 -4.62 19.56 -7.76
CA SER A 179 -4.92 18.15 -8.08
C SER A 179 -5.61 17.41 -6.92
N LEU A 180 -5.32 17.81 -5.68
CA LEU A 180 -5.92 17.24 -4.48
C LEU A 180 -7.41 17.57 -4.38
N ASN A 181 -7.76 18.82 -4.64
CA ASN A 181 -9.14 19.31 -4.57
C ASN A 181 -10.01 18.71 -5.70
N ILE A 182 -9.43 18.42 -6.87
CA ILE A 182 -10.14 17.79 -7.99
C ILE A 182 -10.55 16.36 -7.63
N LEU A 183 -9.66 15.55 -7.06
CA LEU A 183 -9.95 14.16 -6.67
C LEU A 183 -10.99 14.09 -5.56
N GLU A 184 -10.94 15.00 -4.59
CA GLU A 184 -11.95 15.06 -3.52
C GLU A 184 -13.32 15.47 -4.04
N LYS A 185 -13.39 16.45 -4.95
CA LYS A 185 -14.65 16.83 -5.60
C LYS A 185 -15.22 15.69 -6.46
N LYS A 186 -14.34 14.90 -7.11
CA LYS A 186 -14.76 13.71 -7.87
C LYS A 186 -15.28 12.61 -6.96
N PHE A 187 -14.71 12.41 -5.77
CA PHE A 187 -15.19 11.44 -4.77
C PHE A 187 -16.41 11.99 -4.03
N SER A 188 -17.49 12.16 -4.79
CA SER A 188 -18.77 12.70 -4.31
C SER A 188 -19.63 11.66 -3.61
N SER A 189 -20.65 12.10 -2.88
CA SER A 189 -21.65 11.23 -2.26
C SER A 189 -22.31 10.27 -3.24
N LYS A 190 -22.46 10.68 -4.51
CA LYS A 190 -22.98 9.82 -5.59
C LYS A 190 -22.08 8.62 -5.83
N ILE A 191 -20.76 8.82 -5.97
CA ILE A 191 -19.80 7.72 -6.17
C ILE A 191 -19.76 6.80 -4.94
N VAL A 192 -19.78 7.36 -3.73
CA VAL A 192 -19.85 6.58 -2.49
C VAL A 192 -21.10 5.68 -2.50
N HIS A 193 -22.26 6.25 -2.85
CA HIS A 193 -23.50 5.49 -2.94
C HIS A 193 -23.44 4.38 -4.00
N GLU A 194 -22.87 4.65 -5.18
CA GLU A 194 -22.69 3.66 -6.23
C GLU A 194 -21.79 2.50 -5.80
N ILE A 195 -20.67 2.80 -5.13
CA ILE A 195 -19.77 1.77 -4.59
C ILE A 195 -20.48 0.91 -3.55
N ILE A 196 -21.21 1.52 -2.62
CA ILE A 196 -21.98 0.80 -1.59
C ILE A 196 -23.05 -0.09 -2.23
N LYS A 197 -23.83 0.45 -3.15
CA LYS A 197 -24.91 -0.28 -3.87
C LYS A 197 -24.35 -1.49 -4.62
N ASN A 198 -23.25 -1.31 -5.33
CA ASN A 198 -22.64 -2.35 -6.16
C ASN A 198 -21.72 -3.30 -5.36
N LYS A 199 -21.37 -2.96 -4.13
CA LYS A 199 -20.35 -3.64 -3.29
C LYS A 199 -18.99 -3.80 -4.00
N CYS A 200 -18.73 -2.97 -4.98
CA CYS A 200 -17.46 -2.96 -5.72
C CYS A 200 -17.27 -1.63 -6.45
N GLU A 201 -16.05 -1.37 -6.89
CA GLU A 201 -15.74 -0.35 -7.87
C GLU A 201 -15.00 -0.96 -9.05
N VAL A 202 -15.49 -0.67 -10.27
CA VAL A 202 -14.89 -1.07 -11.54
C VAL A 202 -14.56 0.20 -12.31
N VAL A 203 -13.29 0.50 -12.48
CA VAL A 203 -12.86 1.78 -13.05
C VAL A 203 -11.51 1.65 -13.77
N LYS A 204 -11.33 2.40 -14.86
CA LYS A 204 -10.05 2.51 -15.56
C LYS A 204 -8.98 3.02 -14.59
N SER A 205 -7.79 2.44 -14.66
CA SER A 205 -6.65 2.90 -13.88
C SER A 205 -6.31 4.35 -14.21
N LEU A 206 -6.01 5.15 -13.19
CA LEU A 206 -5.47 6.50 -13.37
C LEU A 206 -3.94 6.51 -13.53
N GLN A 207 -3.30 5.35 -13.44
CA GLN A 207 -1.85 5.22 -13.42
C GLN A 207 -1.31 4.53 -14.67
N ILE A 208 -2.10 3.62 -15.27
CA ILE A 208 -1.65 2.80 -16.40
C ILE A 208 -2.81 2.63 -17.39
N ASP A 209 -2.55 2.99 -18.63
CA ASP A 209 -3.48 2.81 -19.72
C ASP A 209 -3.68 1.31 -20.04
N GLY A 210 -4.90 0.94 -20.45
CA GLY A 210 -5.25 -0.44 -20.73
C GLY A 210 -5.54 -1.31 -19.49
N VAL A 211 -5.41 -0.76 -18.28
CA VAL A 211 -5.76 -1.45 -17.04
C VAL A 211 -7.10 -0.94 -16.51
N THR A 212 -7.97 -1.87 -16.14
CA THR A 212 -9.20 -1.60 -15.38
C THR A 212 -9.10 -2.26 -14.01
N ASN A 213 -9.25 -1.48 -12.95
CA ASN A 213 -9.21 -1.99 -11.59
C ASN A 213 -10.62 -2.42 -11.14
N ILE A 214 -10.71 -3.62 -10.59
CA ILE A 214 -11.92 -4.18 -9.96
C ILE A 214 -11.60 -4.36 -8.50
N SER A 215 -12.24 -3.59 -7.64
CA SER A 215 -11.98 -3.61 -6.19
C SER A 215 -13.23 -3.96 -5.42
N VAL A 216 -13.11 -4.87 -4.45
CA VAL A 216 -14.16 -5.26 -3.51
C VAL A 216 -13.68 -5.10 -2.08
N PRO A 217 -14.57 -4.77 -1.12
CA PRO A 217 -14.22 -4.67 0.29
C PRO A 217 -14.09 -6.05 0.93
N ILE A 218 -13.25 -6.14 1.96
CA ILE A 218 -13.31 -7.16 3.00
C ILE A 218 -13.80 -6.46 4.27
N PHE A 219 -14.85 -7.00 4.87
CA PHE A 219 -15.49 -6.43 6.03
C PHE A 219 -15.01 -7.04 7.34
N ASP A 220 -15.08 -6.27 8.39
CA ASP A 220 -15.06 -6.77 9.76
C ASP A 220 -16.50 -7.09 10.26
N HIS A 221 -16.58 -7.50 11.52
CA HIS A 221 -17.87 -7.79 12.18
C HIS A 221 -18.77 -6.56 12.35
N THR A 222 -18.26 -5.35 12.14
CA THR A 222 -19.04 -4.10 12.21
C THR A 222 -19.52 -3.62 10.84
N SER A 223 -19.33 -4.43 9.80
CA SER A 223 -19.62 -4.09 8.40
C SER A 223 -18.80 -2.91 7.86
N GLN A 224 -17.66 -2.62 8.49
CA GLN A 224 -16.71 -1.64 7.96
C GLN A 224 -15.63 -2.34 7.14
N ALA A 225 -15.22 -1.72 6.03
CA ALA A 225 -14.15 -2.25 5.21
C ALA A 225 -12.79 -2.10 5.90
N ILE A 226 -12.16 -3.24 6.23
CA ILE A 226 -10.81 -3.31 6.81
C ILE A 226 -9.73 -3.49 5.75
N ALA A 227 -10.09 -4.10 4.62
CA ALA A 227 -9.21 -4.30 3.48
C ALA A 227 -9.98 -4.22 2.16
N ALA A 228 -9.26 -4.13 1.06
CA ALA A 228 -9.81 -4.25 -0.28
C ALA A 228 -8.99 -5.25 -1.11
N VAL A 229 -9.68 -6.16 -1.78
CA VAL A 229 -9.09 -7.04 -2.79
C VAL A 229 -9.29 -6.40 -4.16
N THR A 230 -8.23 -6.35 -4.94
CA THR A 230 -8.25 -5.70 -6.25
C THR A 230 -7.61 -6.58 -7.31
N ILE A 231 -8.28 -6.63 -8.46
CA ILE A 231 -7.77 -7.24 -9.69
C ILE A 231 -7.45 -6.11 -10.66
N PRO A 232 -6.18 -5.88 -10.99
CA PRO A 232 -5.79 -4.98 -12.07
C PRO A 232 -5.97 -5.72 -13.40
N PHE A 233 -7.16 -5.64 -13.96
CA PHE A 233 -7.52 -6.31 -15.20
C PHE A 233 -6.84 -5.63 -16.39
N LEU A 234 -5.90 -6.34 -17.02
CA LEU A 234 -5.22 -5.90 -18.23
C LEU A 234 -6.07 -6.26 -19.45
N GLN A 235 -6.50 -5.24 -20.20
CA GLN A 235 -7.29 -5.44 -21.41
C GLN A 235 -6.41 -6.02 -22.53
N ARG A 236 -6.75 -7.20 -23.02
CA ARG A 236 -6.09 -7.79 -24.18
C ARG A 236 -6.59 -7.12 -25.47
N ILE A 237 -5.69 -6.95 -26.45
CA ILE A 237 -6.06 -6.48 -27.79
C ILE A 237 -7.15 -7.40 -28.36
N ASN A 238 -8.22 -6.83 -28.91
CA ASN A 238 -9.37 -7.52 -29.52
C ASN A 238 -10.42 -8.15 -28.58
N ARG A 239 -10.45 -7.85 -27.28
CA ARG A 239 -11.58 -8.20 -26.42
C ARG A 239 -12.31 -6.96 -25.92
N ASN A 240 -13.61 -6.90 -26.16
CA ASN A 240 -14.44 -5.81 -25.64
C ASN A 240 -14.66 -6.00 -24.14
N PHE A 241 -14.19 -5.07 -23.33
CA PHE A 241 -14.29 -5.11 -21.86
C PHE A 241 -15.72 -5.37 -21.34
N GLN A 242 -16.73 -4.80 -22.01
CA GLN A 242 -18.14 -4.95 -21.61
C GLN A 242 -18.69 -6.37 -21.81
N ASN A 243 -18.09 -7.18 -22.66
CA ASN A 243 -18.52 -8.53 -23.01
C ASN A 243 -17.61 -9.63 -22.44
N ASP A 244 -16.62 -9.28 -21.58
CA ASP A 244 -15.75 -10.29 -20.99
C ASP A 244 -16.48 -11.00 -19.84
N LEU A 245 -17.09 -12.15 -20.17
CA LEU A 245 -17.78 -13.03 -19.23
C LEU A 245 -16.89 -13.43 -18.03
N SER A 246 -15.57 -13.46 -18.20
CA SER A 246 -14.63 -13.74 -17.13
C SER A 246 -14.64 -12.63 -16.08
N LEU A 247 -14.72 -11.38 -16.51
CA LEU A 247 -14.79 -10.22 -15.63
C LEU A 247 -16.08 -10.20 -14.80
N ILE A 248 -17.22 -10.49 -15.45
CA ILE A 248 -18.53 -10.54 -14.77
C ILE A 248 -18.54 -11.68 -13.74
N LYS A 249 -18.04 -12.87 -14.13
CA LYS A 249 -17.91 -14.01 -13.22
C LYS A 249 -16.98 -13.69 -12.05
N THR A 250 -15.85 -13.06 -12.31
CA THR A 250 -14.85 -12.68 -11.28
C THR A 250 -15.43 -11.65 -10.29
N THR A 251 -16.14 -10.64 -10.83
CA THR A 251 -16.80 -9.64 -9.97
C THR A 251 -17.86 -10.28 -9.08
N ASN A 252 -18.64 -11.24 -9.61
CA ASN A 252 -19.66 -11.94 -8.86
C ASN A 252 -19.07 -12.90 -7.81
N LEU A 253 -17.97 -13.58 -8.13
CA LEU A 253 -17.23 -14.44 -7.19
C LEU A 253 -16.67 -13.64 -6.03
N LEU A 254 -16.03 -12.51 -6.30
CA LEU A 254 -15.51 -11.61 -5.27
C LEU A 254 -16.63 -11.06 -4.38
N LYS A 255 -17.80 -10.75 -4.94
CA LYS A 255 -18.96 -10.28 -4.17
C LYS A 255 -19.59 -11.36 -3.28
N ALA A 256 -19.49 -12.61 -3.68
CA ALA A 256 -20.07 -13.74 -2.91
C ALA A 256 -19.18 -14.13 -1.72
N GLN A 257 -17.90 -13.77 -1.73
CA GLN A 257 -16.91 -14.10 -0.69
C GLN A 257 -16.53 -12.90 0.20
N ALA A 258 -17.02 -11.71 -0.11
CA ALA A 258 -16.81 -10.47 0.64
C ALA A 258 -17.96 -10.19 1.61
#